data_531bdd36ad74e8faed693176acad0dd1
#
_entry.id   531bdd36ad74e8faed693176acad0dd1
#
_cell.length_a   1.000
_cell.length_b   1.000
_cell.length_c   1.000
_cell.angle_alpha   90.00
_cell.angle_beta   90.00
_cell.angle_gamma   90.00
#
_symmetry.space_group_name_H-M   'P 1'
#
loop_
_entity.id
_entity.type
_entity.pdbx_description
1 polymer ?
#
loop_
_entity_poly.entity_id
_entity_poly.type
_entity_poly.pdbx_seq_one_letter_code
_entity_poly.pdbx_strand_id
1 'polypeptide(L)'
;MKYIKIIFVQILPVFLLLSILFSCEAKKEKKHKKKDKEEQTTSTSETQNLNNNSASDCDTTLWKNVYNPDRLEVIDKCKTVTGMIEESSADEDGDQHMLLKLDNGQEDILTKKNRKKKQGDLVIEAVCANKTTLKKVGNTCEGYINKIQIPKLGDHVKVTGSLVIDTHNGWAEIHPITKIEVLK
;
A
#
# COMPACT_ATOMS: atom_id res chain seq x y z
N MET A 1 -16.95 -2.95 -58.65
CA MET A 1 -16.34 -3.59 -57.45
C MET A 1 -14.89 -3.91 -57.79
N LYS A 2 -13.94 -3.15 -57.21
CA LYS A 2 -12.50 -3.38 -57.40
C LYS A 2 -11.92 -3.76 -56.04
N TYR A 3 -11.43 -4.99 -55.91
CA TYR A 3 -10.76 -5.49 -54.73
C TYR A 3 -9.31 -5.00 -54.69
N ILE A 4 -8.93 -4.22 -53.66
CA ILE A 4 -7.55 -3.84 -53.41
C ILE A 4 -6.95 -4.92 -52.51
N LYS A 5 -5.98 -5.68 -53.03
CA LYS A 5 -5.16 -6.61 -52.23
C LYS A 5 -4.06 -5.83 -51.55
N ILE A 6 -4.11 -5.79 -50.18
CA ILE A 6 -3.03 -5.26 -49.37
C ILE A 6 -2.02 -6.38 -49.13
N ILE A 7 -0.79 -6.19 -49.66
CA ILE A 7 0.34 -7.11 -49.46
C ILE A 7 1.00 -6.73 -48.13
N PHE A 8 0.97 -7.65 -47.15
CA PHE A 8 1.76 -7.53 -45.93
C PHE A 8 3.20 -7.96 -46.21
N VAL A 9 4.12 -7.01 -46.20
CA VAL A 9 5.56 -7.29 -46.18
C VAL A 9 5.98 -7.52 -44.73
N GLN A 10 6.33 -8.78 -44.40
CA GLN A 10 6.94 -9.15 -43.11
C GLN A 10 8.43 -8.79 -43.15
N ILE A 11 8.84 -7.81 -42.37
CA ILE A 11 10.24 -7.50 -42.10
C ILE A 11 10.68 -8.27 -40.89
N LEU A 12 11.55 -9.25 -41.06
CA LEU A 12 12.20 -10.06 -40.03
C LEU A 12 13.45 -9.31 -39.54
N PRO A 13 13.57 -8.99 -38.22
CA PRO A 13 14.85 -8.50 -37.70
C PRO A 13 15.75 -9.68 -37.31
N VAL A 14 16.94 -9.70 -37.89
CA VAL A 14 18.06 -10.57 -37.54
C VAL A 14 18.59 -10.18 -36.16
N PHE A 15 18.43 -11.05 -35.16
CA PHE A 15 19.04 -10.89 -33.82
C PHE A 15 20.50 -11.39 -33.91
N LEU A 16 21.44 -10.46 -33.78
CA LEU A 16 22.86 -10.71 -33.57
C LEU A 16 23.12 -11.07 -32.13
N LEU A 17 23.48 -12.33 -31.87
CA LEU A 17 23.91 -12.85 -30.59
C LEU A 17 25.30 -12.29 -30.24
N LEU A 18 25.40 -11.46 -29.19
CA LEU A 18 26.67 -11.10 -28.57
C LEU A 18 26.69 -11.65 -27.14
N SER A 19 27.35 -12.79 -26.97
CA SER A 19 27.65 -13.43 -25.68
C SER A 19 28.84 -12.71 -25.03
N ILE A 20 28.59 -12.08 -23.85
CA ILE A 20 29.66 -11.58 -22.98
C ILE A 20 29.65 -12.42 -21.72
N LEU A 21 30.70 -13.25 -21.61
CA LEU A 21 31.06 -13.97 -20.39
C LEU A 21 31.63 -12.95 -19.38
N PHE A 22 31.01 -12.82 -18.22
CA PHE A 22 31.61 -12.12 -17.09
C PHE A 22 31.85 -13.09 -15.94
N SER A 23 33.13 -13.21 -15.64
CA SER A 23 33.78 -14.08 -14.68
C SER A 23 33.35 -13.77 -13.24
N CYS A 24 33.17 -14.85 -12.49
CA CYS A 24 32.91 -14.88 -11.06
C CYS A 24 34.22 -14.60 -10.30
N GLU A 25 34.24 -13.63 -9.39
CA GLU A 25 35.31 -13.48 -8.41
C GLU A 25 34.73 -13.40 -6.99
N ALA A 26 34.97 -14.48 -6.24
CA ALA A 26 34.63 -14.62 -4.83
C ALA A 26 35.62 -13.83 -3.98
N LYS A 27 35.14 -12.97 -3.08
CA LYS A 27 35.95 -12.35 -2.03
C LYS A 27 35.49 -12.77 -0.63
N LYS A 28 36.45 -13.43 0.04
CA LYS A 28 36.48 -14.03 1.37
C LYS A 28 36.08 -13.08 2.50
N GLU A 29 35.39 -13.67 3.47
CA GLU A 29 35.16 -13.21 4.85
C GLU A 29 36.44 -12.73 5.56
N LYS A 30 36.28 -11.72 6.41
CA LYS A 30 37.08 -11.54 7.62
C LYS A 30 36.18 -11.26 8.84
N LYS A 31 36.15 -12.27 9.69
CA LYS A 31 35.67 -12.26 11.06
C LYS A 31 36.57 -11.37 11.93
N HIS A 32 36.03 -10.36 12.59
CA HIS A 32 36.70 -9.69 13.71
C HIS A 32 35.87 -9.80 14.98
N LYS A 33 36.46 -10.55 15.92
CA LYS A 33 36.03 -10.75 17.30
C LYS A 33 36.83 -9.77 18.18
N LYS A 34 36.16 -8.94 19.02
CA LYS A 34 36.71 -8.26 20.21
C LYS A 34 35.52 -7.82 21.05
N LYS A 35 35.25 -8.35 22.15
CA LYS A 35 35.83 -8.41 23.51
C LYS A 35 35.34 -7.22 24.37
N ASP A 36 34.61 -7.58 25.41
CA ASP A 36 33.98 -6.87 26.50
C ASP A 36 34.82 -5.79 27.15
N LYS A 37 34.14 -4.72 27.57
CA LYS A 37 34.51 -3.99 28.81
C LYS A 37 33.27 -3.28 29.35
N GLU A 38 32.81 -3.74 30.50
CA GLU A 38 31.90 -3.03 31.41
C GLU A 38 32.52 -1.71 31.84
N GLU A 39 31.71 -0.65 31.82
CA GLU A 39 31.94 0.50 32.68
C GLU A 39 30.59 1.07 33.12
N GLN A 40 30.32 0.88 34.38
CA GLN A 40 29.13 1.25 35.13
C GLN A 40 29.28 2.75 35.49
N THR A 41 28.41 3.58 34.94
CA THR A 41 28.24 4.97 35.40
C THR A 41 26.79 5.23 35.72
N THR A 42 26.54 5.34 37.01
CA THR A 42 25.29 5.78 37.62
C THR A 42 25.03 7.23 37.25
N SER A 43 23.96 7.55 36.55
CA SER A 43 23.41 8.90 36.54
C SER A 43 21.88 8.82 36.65
N THR A 44 21.40 9.42 37.69
CA THR A 44 20.04 9.69 38.06
C THR A 44 19.30 10.34 36.89
N SER A 45 18.35 9.65 36.30
CA SER A 45 17.43 10.24 35.32
C SER A 45 16.09 10.52 36.01
N GLU A 46 15.77 11.77 36.06
CA GLU A 46 14.42 12.26 36.35
C GLU A 46 13.43 11.64 35.39
N THR A 47 12.51 10.87 35.95
CA THR A 47 11.38 10.30 35.20
C THR A 47 10.41 11.43 34.85
N GLN A 48 10.58 12.04 33.70
CA GLN A 48 9.51 12.82 33.11
C GLN A 48 8.48 11.86 32.53
N ASN A 49 7.42 11.70 33.30
CA ASN A 49 6.22 10.96 32.93
C ASN A 49 5.47 11.78 31.87
N LEU A 50 5.90 11.69 30.61
CA LEU A 50 5.13 12.16 29.46
C LEU A 50 4.03 11.15 29.21
N ASN A 51 2.90 11.34 29.91
CA ASN A 51 1.62 10.75 29.52
C ASN A 51 1.20 11.30 28.14
N ASN A 52 1.86 10.84 27.08
CA ASN A 52 1.33 10.94 25.74
C ASN A 52 0.29 9.82 25.55
N ASN A 53 -0.91 10.00 26.12
CA ASN A 53 -2.11 9.37 25.62
C ASN A 53 -2.48 10.03 24.27
N SER A 54 -1.60 9.92 23.30
CA SER A 54 -1.96 9.96 21.89
C SER A 54 -2.67 8.65 21.62
N ALA A 55 -4.00 8.62 21.78
CA ALA A 55 -4.81 7.56 21.18
C ALA A 55 -4.36 7.48 19.72
N SER A 56 -3.86 6.32 19.31
CA SER A 56 -3.44 6.16 17.91
C SER A 56 -4.65 6.51 17.04
N ASP A 57 -4.49 7.39 16.05
CA ASP A 57 -5.55 7.76 15.11
C ASP A 57 -6.10 6.56 14.32
N CYS A 58 -5.57 5.36 14.57
CA CYS A 58 -5.94 4.12 13.91
C CYS A 58 -6.83 3.24 14.80
N ASP A 59 -8.09 3.13 14.40
CA ASP A 59 -9.05 2.21 15.00
C ASP A 59 -8.78 0.77 14.50
N THR A 60 -8.09 -0.02 15.32
CA THR A 60 -7.79 -1.42 15.02
C THR A 60 -9.03 -2.32 15.03
N THR A 61 -10.17 -1.88 15.56
CA THR A 61 -11.41 -2.67 15.55
C THR A 61 -12.00 -2.86 14.16
N LEU A 62 -11.60 -2.01 13.19
CA LEU A 62 -12.03 -2.10 11.80
C LEU A 62 -11.53 -3.36 11.09
N TRP A 63 -10.47 -3.99 11.58
CA TRP A 63 -9.95 -5.24 11.01
C TRP A 63 -10.97 -6.39 10.97
N LYS A 64 -11.93 -6.41 11.90
CA LYS A 64 -13.04 -7.39 11.89
C LYS A 64 -13.97 -7.23 10.68
N ASN A 65 -13.94 -6.07 10.02
CA ASN A 65 -14.74 -5.75 8.86
C ASN A 65 -13.95 -5.85 7.54
N VAL A 66 -12.70 -6.28 7.59
CA VAL A 66 -11.89 -6.54 6.40
C VAL A 66 -12.25 -7.90 5.82
N TYR A 67 -12.65 -7.93 4.53
CA TYR A 67 -12.88 -9.19 3.84
C TYR A 67 -11.55 -9.86 3.48
N ASN A 68 -11.44 -11.17 3.80
CA ASN A 68 -10.26 -12.00 3.51
C ASN A 68 -8.92 -11.37 4.00
N PRO A 69 -8.79 -11.10 5.31
CA PRO A 69 -7.64 -10.36 5.86
C PRO A 69 -6.31 -11.11 5.74
N ASP A 70 -6.32 -12.42 5.57
CA ASP A 70 -5.11 -13.25 5.45
C ASP A 70 -4.27 -12.91 4.20
N ARG A 71 -4.84 -12.21 3.21
CA ARG A 71 -4.12 -11.71 2.05
C ARG A 71 -3.30 -10.44 2.34
N LEU A 72 -3.51 -9.82 3.49
CA LEU A 72 -2.93 -8.51 3.85
C LEU A 72 -1.76 -8.66 4.81
N GLU A 73 -0.56 -8.37 4.35
CA GLU A 73 0.64 -8.28 5.18
C GLU A 73 0.78 -6.86 5.74
N VAL A 74 0.68 -6.71 7.07
CA VAL A 74 0.77 -5.40 7.74
C VAL A 74 2.22 -4.92 7.79
N ILE A 75 2.48 -3.78 7.15
CA ILE A 75 3.80 -3.11 7.13
C ILE A 75 3.87 -2.04 8.23
N ASP A 76 2.81 -1.24 8.37
CA ASP A 76 2.68 -0.23 9.43
C ASP A 76 1.23 -0.23 9.93
N LYS A 77 1.06 -0.39 11.23
CA LYS A 77 -0.27 -0.47 11.85
C LYS A 77 -1.04 0.84 11.78
N CYS A 78 -0.35 1.97 11.65
CA CYS A 78 -0.96 3.29 11.67
C CYS A 78 -0.16 4.31 10.86
N LYS A 79 -0.33 4.28 9.55
CA LYS A 79 0.31 5.18 8.60
C LYS A 79 -0.63 6.33 8.24
N THR A 80 -0.07 7.53 8.18
CA THR A 80 -0.74 8.71 7.60
C THR A 80 -0.02 9.13 6.33
N VAL A 81 -0.80 9.40 5.29
CA VAL A 81 -0.33 9.90 3.98
C VAL A 81 -1.21 11.02 3.49
N THR A 82 -0.71 11.82 2.55
CA THR A 82 -1.48 12.86 1.86
C THR A 82 -1.38 12.68 0.35
N GLY A 83 -2.40 13.17 -0.37
CA GLY A 83 -2.43 13.07 -1.82
C GLY A 83 -3.79 13.45 -2.40
N MET A 84 -3.93 13.26 -3.70
CA MET A 84 -5.13 13.59 -4.45
C MET A 84 -5.89 12.32 -4.86
N ILE A 85 -7.22 12.34 -4.75
CA ILE A 85 -8.08 11.23 -5.18
C ILE A 85 -8.17 11.23 -6.71
N GLU A 86 -7.65 10.18 -7.35
CA GLU A 86 -7.66 10.03 -8.82
C GLU A 86 -8.77 9.08 -9.31
N GLU A 87 -9.13 8.05 -8.52
CA GLU A 87 -10.21 7.11 -8.82
C GLU A 87 -11.00 6.77 -7.55
N SER A 88 -12.28 6.40 -7.74
CA SER A 88 -13.15 5.97 -6.63
C SER A 88 -14.25 5.06 -7.17
N SER A 89 -14.37 3.86 -6.63
CA SER A 89 -15.35 2.84 -7.02
C SER A 89 -15.82 2.01 -5.84
N ALA A 90 -17.07 1.56 -5.87
CA ALA A 90 -17.57 0.58 -4.93
C ALA A 90 -17.18 -0.82 -5.38
N ASP A 91 -16.62 -1.63 -4.47
CA ASP A 91 -16.28 -3.02 -4.72
C ASP A 91 -17.42 -3.98 -4.30
N GLU A 92 -17.40 -5.19 -4.84
CA GLU A 92 -18.43 -6.19 -4.60
C GLU A 92 -18.51 -6.66 -3.15
N ASP A 93 -17.41 -6.56 -2.41
CA ASP A 93 -17.33 -6.90 -0.98
C ASP A 93 -17.87 -5.80 -0.05
N GLY A 94 -18.24 -4.66 -0.62
CA GLY A 94 -18.83 -3.53 0.11
C GLY A 94 -17.83 -2.44 0.46
N ASP A 95 -16.57 -2.60 0.11
CA ASP A 95 -15.54 -1.60 0.35
C ASP A 95 -15.62 -0.47 -0.68
N GLN A 96 -15.14 0.71 -0.31
CA GLN A 96 -14.89 1.79 -1.26
C GLN A 96 -13.40 1.79 -1.60
N HIS A 97 -13.09 1.34 -2.79
CA HIS A 97 -11.75 1.36 -3.36
C HIS A 97 -11.47 2.72 -4.01
N MET A 98 -10.33 3.31 -3.69
CA MET A 98 -9.90 4.58 -4.26
C MET A 98 -8.41 4.51 -4.63
N LEU A 99 -8.00 5.32 -5.62
CA LEU A 99 -6.59 5.55 -5.93
C LEU A 99 -6.19 6.93 -5.42
N LEU A 100 -5.11 6.97 -4.65
CA LEU A 100 -4.52 8.16 -4.07
C LEU A 100 -3.16 8.43 -4.73
N LYS A 101 -3.09 9.49 -5.52
CA LYS A 101 -1.83 10.03 -6.01
C LYS A 101 -1.12 10.72 -4.85
N LEU A 102 -0.09 10.11 -4.34
CA LEU A 102 0.64 10.61 -3.17
C LEU A 102 1.31 11.95 -3.46
N ASP A 103 1.38 12.80 -2.44
CA ASP A 103 2.21 14.00 -2.47
C ASP A 103 3.71 13.62 -2.56
N ASN A 104 4.50 14.50 -3.13
CA ASN A 104 5.93 14.29 -3.34
C ASN A 104 6.66 13.89 -2.06
N GLY A 105 7.50 12.86 -2.16
CA GLY A 105 8.33 12.37 -1.06
C GLY A 105 7.67 11.29 -0.20
N GLN A 106 6.49 10.77 -0.60
CA GLN A 106 5.81 9.66 0.07
C GLN A 106 5.77 8.37 -0.77
N GLU A 107 6.37 8.40 -1.97
CA GLU A 107 6.26 7.32 -2.97
C GLU A 107 7.13 6.10 -2.65
N ASP A 108 7.93 6.14 -1.60
CA ASP A 108 8.77 5.04 -1.11
C ASP A 108 7.94 3.82 -0.65
N ILE A 109 6.71 4.05 -0.21
CA ILE A 109 5.77 2.99 0.17
C ILE A 109 5.16 2.25 -1.02
N LEU A 110 5.26 2.79 -2.24
CA LEU A 110 4.68 2.19 -3.44
C LEU A 110 5.51 1.02 -3.97
N THR A 111 4.84 -0.09 -4.21
CA THR A 111 5.45 -1.26 -4.84
C THR A 111 5.61 -1.08 -6.35
N LYS A 112 6.32 -2.01 -6.99
CA LYS A 112 6.35 -2.10 -8.47
C LYS A 112 4.96 -2.37 -9.07
N LYS A 113 4.06 -2.99 -8.30
CA LYS A 113 2.69 -3.29 -8.75
C LYS A 113 1.80 -2.06 -8.73
N ASN A 114 1.92 -1.19 -7.71
CA ASN A 114 1.26 0.13 -7.75
C ASN A 114 1.65 0.88 -9.02
N ARG A 115 2.95 1.00 -9.29
CA ARG A 115 3.48 1.72 -10.47
C ARG A 115 2.99 1.14 -11.80
N LYS A 116 2.85 -0.20 -11.89
CA LYS A 116 2.48 -0.89 -13.14
C LYS A 116 0.97 -1.01 -13.35
N LYS A 117 0.19 -1.17 -12.28
CA LYS A 117 -1.23 -1.58 -12.32
C LYS A 117 -2.20 -0.56 -11.76
N LYS A 118 -1.69 0.40 -10.97
CA LYS A 118 -2.48 1.42 -10.31
C LYS A 118 -1.98 2.84 -10.65
N GLN A 119 -1.45 3.03 -11.86
CA GLN A 119 -0.97 4.31 -12.41
C GLN A 119 0.16 4.97 -11.60
N GLY A 120 0.73 4.28 -10.63
CA GLY A 120 1.68 4.83 -9.66
C GLY A 120 1.03 5.33 -8.38
N ASP A 121 -0.26 5.09 -8.19
CA ASP A 121 -1.02 5.54 -7.04
C ASP A 121 -1.08 4.48 -5.94
N LEU A 122 -1.30 4.94 -4.72
CA LEU A 122 -1.59 4.10 -3.57
C LEU A 122 -3.06 3.69 -3.60
N VAL A 123 -3.33 2.41 -3.39
CA VAL A 123 -4.70 1.96 -3.14
C VAL A 123 -5.10 2.36 -1.72
N ILE A 124 -6.31 2.86 -1.52
CA ILE A 124 -6.88 3.14 -0.21
C ILE A 124 -8.31 2.60 -0.14
N GLU A 125 -8.65 1.89 0.94
CA GLU A 125 -9.93 1.18 1.05
C GLU A 125 -10.68 1.50 2.35
N ALA A 126 -11.92 2.01 2.19
CA ALA A 126 -12.84 2.20 3.32
C ALA A 126 -13.78 0.98 3.39
N VAL A 127 -13.57 0.15 4.42
CA VAL A 127 -14.31 -1.10 4.61
C VAL A 127 -15.81 -0.87 4.83
N CYS A 128 -16.65 -1.71 4.22
CA CYS A 128 -18.10 -1.69 4.41
C CYS A 128 -18.76 -0.32 4.19
N ALA A 129 -18.25 0.46 3.26
CA ALA A 129 -18.80 1.77 2.89
C ALA A 129 -20.03 1.65 1.97
N ASN A 130 -20.19 0.48 1.33
CA ASN A 130 -21.24 0.20 0.36
C ASN A 130 -21.97 -1.10 0.70
N LYS A 131 -23.08 -1.33 0.00
CA LYS A 131 -23.78 -2.62 0.09
C LYS A 131 -22.96 -3.71 -0.58
N THR A 132 -22.75 -4.81 0.12
CA THR A 132 -22.10 -6.01 -0.44
C THR A 132 -22.97 -6.67 -1.50
N THR A 133 -22.37 -7.11 -2.60
CA THR A 133 -23.00 -7.91 -3.67
C THR A 133 -22.34 -9.29 -3.78
N LEU A 134 -21.15 -9.44 -3.27
CA LEU A 134 -20.38 -10.69 -3.24
C LEU A 134 -20.88 -11.61 -2.12
N LYS A 135 -21.52 -12.72 -2.48
CA LYS A 135 -22.07 -13.69 -1.50
C LYS A 135 -21.04 -14.28 -0.53
N LYS A 136 -19.76 -14.35 -0.95
CA LYS A 136 -18.67 -14.91 -0.15
C LYS A 136 -18.21 -14.00 1.01
N VAL A 137 -18.61 -12.74 1.03
CA VAL A 137 -18.27 -11.80 2.13
C VAL A 137 -18.89 -12.27 3.46
N GLY A 138 -20.01 -13.00 3.40
CA GLY A 138 -20.68 -13.47 4.60
C GLY A 138 -21.14 -12.31 5.47
N ASN A 139 -20.82 -12.39 6.76
CA ASN A 139 -21.28 -11.42 7.76
C ASN A 139 -20.23 -10.31 8.05
N THR A 140 -19.19 -10.16 7.23
CA THR A 140 -18.08 -9.21 7.48
C THR A 140 -18.57 -7.78 7.69
N CYS A 141 -19.59 -7.34 6.93
CA CYS A 141 -20.21 -6.01 7.08
C CYS A 141 -21.53 -6.02 7.85
N GLU A 142 -21.95 -7.17 8.42
CA GLU A 142 -23.24 -7.25 9.10
C GLU A 142 -23.28 -6.36 10.36
N GLY A 143 -24.29 -5.49 10.43
CA GLY A 143 -24.47 -4.57 11.55
C GLY A 143 -23.44 -3.43 11.61
N TYR A 144 -22.60 -3.27 10.60
CA TYR A 144 -21.64 -2.18 10.49
C TYR A 144 -21.87 -1.37 9.20
N ILE A 145 -21.89 -0.06 9.34
CA ILE A 145 -21.88 0.92 8.24
C ILE A 145 -20.75 1.89 8.50
N ASN A 146 -19.83 1.99 7.55
CA ASN A 146 -18.72 2.92 7.64
C ASN A 146 -19.25 4.37 7.61
N LYS A 147 -18.78 5.19 8.55
CA LYS A 147 -19.17 6.60 8.67
C LYS A 147 -18.18 7.56 8.02
N ILE A 148 -17.15 7.03 7.36
CA ILE A 148 -16.17 7.84 6.64
C ILE A 148 -16.89 8.55 5.51
N GLN A 149 -16.74 9.88 5.44
CA GLN A 149 -17.20 10.65 4.30
C GLN A 149 -16.26 10.39 3.11
N ILE A 150 -16.78 9.71 2.09
CA ILE A 150 -16.00 9.41 0.88
C ILE A 150 -15.71 10.71 0.15
N PRO A 151 -14.42 11.05 -0.12
CA PRO A 151 -14.05 12.25 -0.84
C PRO A 151 -14.43 12.15 -2.32
N LYS A 152 -14.44 13.28 -3.00
CA LYS A 152 -14.68 13.36 -4.44
C LYS A 152 -13.38 13.20 -5.21
N LEU A 153 -13.50 12.86 -6.49
CA LEU A 153 -12.37 12.92 -7.42
C LEU A 153 -11.78 14.34 -7.44
N GLY A 154 -10.45 14.41 -7.35
CA GLY A 154 -9.70 15.66 -7.30
C GLY A 154 -9.61 16.31 -5.92
N ASP A 155 -10.25 15.75 -4.89
CA ASP A 155 -10.04 16.23 -3.52
C ASP A 155 -8.61 15.90 -3.06
N HIS A 156 -7.92 16.89 -2.46
CA HIS A 156 -6.66 16.68 -1.76
C HIS A 156 -6.98 16.27 -0.33
N VAL A 157 -6.45 15.11 0.10
CA VAL A 157 -6.84 14.48 1.35
C VAL A 157 -5.65 14.08 2.21
N LYS A 158 -5.90 13.96 3.51
CA LYS A 158 -5.05 13.25 4.47
C LYS A 158 -5.76 11.97 4.88
N VAL A 159 -5.08 10.83 4.70
CA VAL A 159 -5.61 9.49 4.95
C VAL A 159 -4.79 8.81 6.01
N THR A 160 -5.45 8.21 7.00
CA THR A 160 -4.83 7.44 8.07
C THR A 160 -5.45 6.05 8.12
N GLY A 161 -4.62 5.02 8.29
CA GLY A 161 -5.05 3.63 8.38
C GLY A 161 -3.85 2.68 8.42
N SER A 162 -4.10 1.39 8.28
CA SER A 162 -3.03 0.39 8.23
C SER A 162 -2.41 0.33 6.84
N LEU A 163 -1.09 0.54 6.74
CA LEU A 163 -0.34 0.28 5.51
C LEU A 163 -0.08 -1.22 5.40
N VAL A 164 -0.53 -1.81 4.33
CA VAL A 164 -0.42 -3.25 4.07
C VAL A 164 0.08 -3.52 2.65
N ILE A 165 0.54 -4.76 2.43
CA ILE A 165 0.72 -5.32 1.09
C ILE A 165 -0.39 -6.33 0.85
N ASP A 166 -1.19 -6.13 -0.18
CA ASP A 166 -2.05 -7.20 -0.70
C ASP A 166 -1.18 -8.25 -1.39
N THR A 167 -1.00 -9.40 -0.76
CA THR A 167 -0.11 -10.46 -1.24
C THR A 167 -0.62 -11.13 -2.52
N HIS A 168 -1.94 -11.12 -2.80
CA HIS A 168 -2.51 -11.64 -4.04
C HIS A 168 -2.20 -10.73 -5.23
N ASN A 169 -2.28 -9.43 -5.02
CA ASN A 169 -2.10 -8.43 -6.07
C ASN A 169 -0.67 -7.88 -6.14
N GLY A 170 0.01 -7.83 -4.99
CA GLY A 170 1.38 -7.35 -4.82
C GLY A 170 1.51 -5.83 -4.78
N TRP A 171 0.44 -5.08 -4.57
CA TRP A 171 0.49 -3.62 -4.35
C TRP A 171 0.40 -3.27 -2.87
N ALA A 172 0.89 -2.07 -2.54
CA ALA A 172 0.70 -1.46 -1.23
C ALA A 172 -0.65 -0.73 -1.19
N GLU A 173 -1.29 -0.76 -0.02
CA GLU A 173 -2.55 -0.07 0.22
C GLU A 173 -2.69 0.40 1.67
N ILE A 174 -3.53 1.43 1.91
CA ILE A 174 -4.04 1.75 3.25
C ILE A 174 -5.37 1.02 3.40
N HIS A 175 -5.37 -0.06 4.17
CA HIS A 175 -6.54 -0.91 4.40
C HIS A 175 -6.52 -1.56 5.78
N PRO A 176 -7.53 -1.32 6.63
CA PRO A 176 -8.64 -0.37 6.45
C PRO A 176 -8.21 1.09 6.66
N ILE A 177 -8.89 2.02 5.97
CA ILE A 177 -8.86 3.44 6.32
C ILE A 177 -9.58 3.62 7.65
N THR A 178 -8.96 4.35 8.59
CA THR A 178 -9.57 4.71 9.87
C THR A 178 -10.00 6.17 9.92
N LYS A 179 -9.35 7.02 9.13
CA LYS A 179 -9.68 8.44 9.03
C LYS A 179 -9.33 8.98 7.66
N ILE A 180 -10.16 9.87 7.14
CA ILE A 180 -9.90 10.65 5.94
C ILE A 180 -10.38 12.11 6.16
N GLU A 181 -9.55 13.05 5.77
CA GLU A 181 -9.81 14.49 5.92
C GLU A 181 -9.51 15.18 4.61
N VAL A 182 -10.49 15.94 4.07
CA VAL A 182 -10.26 16.80 2.91
C VAL A 182 -9.47 18.03 3.35
N LEU A 183 -8.33 18.24 2.71
CA LEU A 183 -7.45 19.38 2.95
C LEU A 183 -7.93 20.58 2.12
N LYS A 184 -7.89 21.77 2.71
CA LYS A 184 -8.33 23.04 2.07
C LYS A 184 -7.13 23.79 1.52
#